data_72e21e1c398a929c393ed0e19311893f
#
_entry.id   72e21e1c398a929c393ed0e19311893f
#
_cell.length_a   1.000
_cell.length_b   1.000
_cell.length_c   1.000
_cell.angle_alpha   90.00
_cell.angle_beta   90.00
_cell.angle_gamma   90.00
#
_symmetry.space_group_name_H-M   'P 1'
#
loop_
_entity.id
_entity.type
_entity.pdbx_description
1 polymer ?
#
loop_
_entity_poly.entity_id
_entity_poly.type
_entity_poly.pdbx_seq_one_letter_code
_entity_poly.pdbx_strand_id
1 'polypeptide(L)'
;GGPAYNAGVRRGQRLLAVDRGQGFETWEALVARSAELPEAVFGPRGELQTTTFRVEYDGVVSEFSVTTAETSTPPIAGEPQLIARAGGAPVGYLNFRTFIDAAEQPLRDAAETFANAGVTDLVIDLRYNGGGLVRVAETLLNLLAGDTANGELSYIINLNDKHQNENSTADFRSLNETFTPLRIAFITTGGSASASELIINGLDPHIEVVLVGSETSGKAVGQSAFD
;
A
#
# COMPACT_ATOMS: atom_id res chain seq x y z
N GLY A 1 -12.67 -0.66 11.90
CA GLY A 1 -12.14 0.69 11.62
C GLY A 1 -11.30 1.18 12.79
N GLY A 2 -10.31 2.04 12.54
CA GLY A 2 -9.51 2.67 13.60
C GLY A 2 -10.30 3.73 14.38
N PRO A 3 -9.67 4.33 15.45
CA PRO A 3 -10.32 5.29 16.33
C PRO A 3 -11.03 6.44 15.61
N ALA A 4 -10.38 7.04 14.60
CA ALA A 4 -10.96 8.14 13.83
C ALA A 4 -12.25 7.72 13.09
N TYR A 5 -12.24 6.54 12.46
CA TYR A 5 -13.43 6.00 11.79
C TYR A 5 -14.59 5.77 12.77
N ASN A 6 -14.27 5.19 13.94
CA ASN A 6 -15.27 4.91 14.98
C ASN A 6 -15.86 6.20 15.57
N ALA A 7 -15.06 7.26 15.64
CA ALA A 7 -15.51 8.59 16.05
C ALA A 7 -16.36 9.32 15.00
N GLY A 8 -16.45 8.81 13.77
CA GLY A 8 -17.25 9.43 12.70
C GLY A 8 -16.44 10.17 11.63
N VAL A 9 -15.11 10.22 11.73
CA VAL A 9 -14.28 10.81 10.68
C VAL A 9 -14.35 9.96 9.42
N ARG A 10 -14.53 10.60 8.26
CA ARG A 10 -14.68 9.93 6.96
C ARG A 10 -13.74 10.55 5.93
N ARG A 11 -13.45 9.75 4.91
CA ARG A 11 -12.68 10.20 3.75
C ARG A 11 -13.45 11.29 2.99
N GLY A 12 -12.71 12.29 2.49
CA GLY A 12 -13.28 13.43 1.79
C GLY A 12 -13.59 14.63 2.69
N GLN A 13 -13.60 14.45 4.01
CA GLN A 13 -13.69 15.57 4.96
C GLN A 13 -12.41 16.39 4.93
N ARG A 14 -12.53 17.70 4.84
CA ARG A 14 -11.42 18.65 4.89
C ARG A 14 -11.12 19.04 6.33
N LEU A 15 -9.89 18.83 6.79
CA LEU A 15 -9.46 19.27 8.11
C LEU A 15 -9.33 20.79 8.14
N LEU A 16 -10.01 21.42 9.10
CA LEU A 16 -9.97 22.87 9.32
C LEU A 16 -9.10 23.26 10.53
N ALA A 17 -9.18 22.50 11.61
CA ALA A 17 -8.45 22.79 12.84
C ALA A 17 -8.37 21.55 13.74
N VAL A 18 -7.44 21.56 14.67
CA VAL A 18 -7.33 20.57 15.74
C VAL A 18 -7.27 21.24 17.11
N ASP A 19 -7.81 20.57 18.13
CA ASP A 19 -7.70 20.97 19.54
C ASP A 19 -7.21 19.78 20.37
N ARG A 20 -6.14 20.00 21.12
CA ARG A 20 -5.55 19.05 22.06
C ARG A 20 -5.70 19.51 23.52
N GLY A 21 -6.80 20.25 23.79
CA GLY A 21 -7.10 20.77 25.12
C GLY A 21 -6.53 22.17 25.39
N GLN A 22 -5.99 22.85 24.37
CA GLN A 22 -5.47 24.23 24.45
C GLN A 22 -6.25 25.20 23.56
N GLY A 23 -7.35 24.76 22.97
CA GLY A 23 -8.12 25.47 21.97
C GLY A 23 -7.73 25.08 20.53
N PHE A 24 -8.62 25.44 19.60
CA PHE A 24 -8.44 25.09 18.20
C PHE A 24 -7.27 25.84 17.54
N GLU A 25 -6.35 25.11 16.95
CA GLU A 25 -5.32 25.60 16.05
C GLU A 25 -5.70 25.29 14.59
N THR A 26 -5.66 26.29 13.71
CA THR A 26 -6.09 26.11 12.32
C THR A 26 -5.11 25.26 11.52
N TRP A 27 -5.59 24.66 10.43
CA TRP A 27 -4.76 23.89 9.52
C TRP A 27 -3.60 24.68 8.95
N GLU A 28 -3.82 25.97 8.61
CA GLU A 28 -2.79 26.87 8.11
C GLU A 28 -1.66 27.10 9.14
N ALA A 29 -2.02 27.26 10.40
CA ALA A 29 -1.04 27.40 11.49
C ALA A 29 -0.23 26.10 11.70
N LEU A 30 -0.89 24.94 11.61
CA LEU A 30 -0.23 23.64 11.72
C LEU A 30 0.75 23.40 10.57
N VAL A 31 0.37 23.71 9.34
CA VAL A 31 1.22 23.54 8.15
C VAL A 31 2.43 24.47 8.18
N ALA A 32 2.31 25.66 8.76
CA ALA A 32 3.44 26.56 8.96
C ALA A 32 4.56 25.96 9.84
N ARG A 33 4.23 24.93 10.64
CA ARG A 33 5.15 24.13 11.47
C ARG A 33 5.40 22.74 10.87
N SER A 34 5.63 22.66 9.57
CA SER A 34 5.61 21.40 8.79
C SER A 34 6.49 20.26 9.36
N ALA A 35 7.63 20.59 10.00
CA ALA A 35 8.51 19.60 10.62
C ALA A 35 7.85 18.87 11.81
N GLU A 36 6.93 19.54 12.51
CA GLU A 36 6.22 19.03 13.70
C GLU A 36 4.78 18.58 13.38
N LEU A 37 4.38 18.66 12.11
CA LEU A 37 3.00 18.45 11.70
C LEU A 37 2.39 17.14 12.20
N PRO A 38 3.05 15.96 12.14
CA PRO A 38 2.50 14.73 12.68
C PRO A 38 2.19 14.80 14.18
N GLU A 39 3.11 15.34 14.98
CA GLU A 39 2.92 15.52 16.42
C GLU A 39 1.89 16.59 16.73
N ALA A 40 1.87 17.67 15.94
CA ALA A 40 0.90 18.75 16.09
C ALA A 40 -0.53 18.28 15.82
N VAL A 41 -0.73 17.32 14.92
CA VAL A 41 -2.05 16.78 14.57
C VAL A 41 -2.44 15.58 15.44
N PHE A 42 -1.51 14.63 15.66
CA PHE A 42 -1.80 13.33 16.27
C PHE A 42 -1.28 13.18 17.70
N GLY A 43 -0.47 14.12 18.19
CA GLY A 43 0.23 14.03 19.48
C GLY A 43 1.52 13.20 19.42
N PRO A 44 2.24 13.12 20.54
CA PRO A 44 3.48 12.35 20.66
C PRO A 44 3.23 10.86 20.42
N ARG A 45 4.22 10.19 19.82
CA ARG A 45 4.15 8.73 19.62
C ARG A 45 4.18 8.01 20.96
N GLY A 46 3.33 6.98 21.09
CA GLY A 46 3.30 6.10 22.26
C GLY A 46 2.47 6.61 23.42
N GLU A 47 1.89 7.80 23.31
CA GLU A 47 1.00 8.35 24.33
C GLU A 47 -0.47 8.30 23.88
N LEU A 48 -1.34 7.92 24.80
CA LEU A 48 -2.78 8.03 24.56
C LEU A 48 -3.17 9.49 24.69
N GLN A 49 -3.66 10.07 23.61
CA GLN A 49 -4.10 11.46 23.58
C GLN A 49 -5.43 11.61 22.87
N THR A 50 -6.28 12.46 23.42
CA THR A 50 -7.53 12.86 22.75
C THR A 50 -7.32 14.16 22.00
N THR A 51 -7.64 14.15 20.72
CA THR A 51 -7.61 15.31 19.84
C THR A 51 -9.01 15.52 19.26
N THR A 52 -9.51 16.74 19.31
CA THR A 52 -10.76 17.12 18.63
C THR A 52 -10.41 17.69 17.26
N PHE A 53 -10.93 17.08 16.22
CA PHE A 53 -10.78 17.48 14.82
C PHE A 53 -12.01 18.27 14.39
N ARG A 54 -11.81 19.49 13.92
CA ARG A 54 -12.84 20.25 13.22
C ARG A 54 -12.67 20.04 11.73
N VAL A 55 -13.69 19.52 11.09
CA VAL A 55 -13.69 19.17 9.67
C VAL A 55 -14.88 19.77 8.95
N GLU A 56 -14.74 19.93 7.63
CA GLU A 56 -15.82 20.38 6.77
C GLU A 56 -16.05 19.36 5.67
N TYR A 57 -17.31 19.07 5.39
CA TYR A 57 -17.73 18.26 4.27
C TYR A 57 -19.03 18.84 3.71
N ASP A 58 -19.04 19.14 2.42
CA ASP A 58 -20.19 19.68 1.70
C ASP A 58 -20.79 20.94 2.35
N GLY A 59 -19.91 21.84 2.83
CA GLY A 59 -20.29 23.09 3.51
C GLY A 59 -20.71 22.90 4.96
N VAL A 60 -20.78 21.68 5.47
CA VAL A 60 -21.15 21.39 6.87
C VAL A 60 -19.89 21.21 7.70
N VAL A 61 -19.76 22.00 8.76
CA VAL A 61 -18.66 21.87 9.75
C VAL A 61 -19.09 20.94 10.88
N SER A 62 -18.24 19.99 11.20
CA SER A 62 -18.45 19.03 12.29
C SER A 62 -17.19 18.87 13.12
N GLU A 63 -17.36 18.42 14.37
CA GLU A 63 -16.27 18.16 15.30
C GLU A 63 -16.30 16.70 15.76
N PHE A 64 -15.13 16.07 15.79
CA PHE A 64 -14.96 14.69 16.22
C PHE A 64 -13.81 14.57 17.22
N SER A 65 -14.07 14.11 18.42
CA SER A 65 -13.02 13.79 19.40
C SER A 65 -12.54 12.36 19.20
N VAL A 66 -11.25 12.22 18.98
CA VAL A 66 -10.58 10.95 18.70
C VAL A 66 -9.49 10.73 19.73
N THR A 67 -9.56 9.63 20.47
CA THR A 67 -8.45 9.20 21.32
C THR A 67 -7.56 8.25 20.53
N THR A 68 -6.26 8.50 20.53
CA THR A 68 -5.28 7.61 19.90
C THR A 68 -5.33 6.23 20.55
N ALA A 69 -5.09 5.19 19.74
CA ALA A 69 -4.96 3.82 20.24
C ALA A 69 -3.96 3.09 19.33
N GLU A 70 -3.33 2.07 19.86
CA GLU A 70 -2.59 1.13 19.01
C GLU A 70 -3.58 0.48 18.04
N THR A 71 -3.27 0.60 16.75
CA THR A 71 -4.07 0.02 15.69
C THR A 71 -3.18 -0.72 14.72
N SER A 72 -3.55 -1.95 14.40
CA SER A 72 -2.99 -2.67 13.27
C SER A 72 -3.68 -2.19 12.00
N THR A 73 -2.91 -1.66 11.05
CA THR A 73 -3.42 -1.38 9.71
C THR A 73 -3.30 -2.66 8.88
N PRO A 74 -4.41 -3.27 8.46
CA PRO A 74 -4.32 -4.46 7.63
C PRO A 74 -3.63 -4.10 6.29
N PRO A 75 -2.68 -4.94 5.83
CA PRO A 75 -1.94 -4.68 4.59
C PRO A 75 -2.83 -4.72 3.34
N ILE A 76 -3.93 -5.46 3.40
CA ILE A 76 -4.98 -5.48 2.39
C ILE A 76 -6.22 -4.78 2.96
N ALA A 77 -6.82 -3.88 2.21
CA ALA A 77 -8.02 -3.16 2.61
C ALA A 77 -9.28 -3.92 2.24
N GLY A 78 -9.95 -4.45 3.23
CA GLY A 78 -11.10 -5.36 3.02
C GLY A 78 -10.64 -6.75 2.57
N GLU A 79 -11.57 -7.50 2.00
CA GLU A 79 -11.29 -8.81 1.43
C GLU A 79 -10.95 -8.68 -0.07
N PRO A 80 -10.20 -9.63 -0.67
CA PRO A 80 -10.08 -9.76 -2.12
C PRO A 80 -11.46 -9.84 -2.77
N GLN A 81 -11.69 -9.05 -3.82
CA GLN A 81 -13.01 -8.96 -4.45
C GLN A 81 -13.02 -9.66 -5.80
N LEU A 82 -14.11 -10.33 -6.10
CA LEU A 82 -14.42 -10.91 -7.40
C LEU A 82 -15.50 -10.05 -8.06
N ILE A 83 -15.11 -9.28 -9.07
CA ILE A 83 -16.02 -8.39 -9.79
C ILE A 83 -16.58 -9.13 -11.00
N ALA A 84 -17.87 -9.42 -10.96
CA ALA A 84 -18.54 -10.12 -12.05
C ALA A 84 -18.53 -9.27 -13.34
N ARG A 85 -18.28 -9.93 -14.47
CA ARG A 85 -18.43 -9.34 -15.80
C ARG A 85 -19.27 -10.25 -16.70
N ALA A 86 -19.97 -9.65 -17.66
CA ALA A 86 -20.79 -10.41 -18.60
C ALA A 86 -19.91 -11.29 -19.51
N GLY A 87 -20.24 -12.58 -19.59
CA GLY A 87 -19.66 -13.51 -20.56
C GLY A 87 -18.21 -13.94 -20.32
N GLY A 88 -17.67 -13.79 -19.10
CA GLY A 88 -16.29 -14.21 -18.82
C GLY A 88 -16.01 -14.50 -17.35
N ALA A 89 -14.79 -14.91 -17.07
CA ALA A 89 -14.28 -15.04 -15.71
C ALA A 89 -14.36 -13.68 -14.95
N PRO A 90 -14.53 -13.68 -13.63
CA PRO A 90 -14.56 -12.45 -12.86
C PRO A 90 -13.20 -11.72 -12.93
N VAL A 91 -13.23 -10.42 -12.71
CA VAL A 91 -12.02 -9.62 -12.48
C VAL A 91 -11.67 -9.67 -11.00
N GLY A 92 -10.44 -10.02 -10.67
CA GLY A 92 -9.92 -9.91 -9.31
C GLY A 92 -9.61 -8.45 -8.97
N TYR A 93 -9.91 -8.03 -7.74
CA TYR A 93 -9.52 -6.72 -7.23
C TYR A 93 -8.90 -6.86 -5.85
N LEU A 94 -7.72 -6.28 -5.68
CA LEU A 94 -6.95 -6.26 -4.44
C LEU A 94 -6.54 -4.83 -4.09
N ASN A 95 -7.01 -4.29 -2.96
CA ASN A 95 -6.48 -3.02 -2.45
C ASN A 95 -5.32 -3.31 -1.50
N PHE A 96 -4.10 -3.18 -2.01
CA PHE A 96 -2.87 -3.50 -1.29
C PHE A 96 -2.18 -2.23 -0.78
N ARG A 97 -2.05 -2.08 0.54
CA ARG A 97 -1.67 -0.82 1.19
C ARG A 97 -0.20 -0.72 1.57
N THR A 98 0.46 -1.83 1.89
CA THR A 98 1.83 -1.79 2.40
C THR A 98 2.49 -3.16 2.37
N PHE A 99 3.78 -3.18 2.07
CA PHE A 99 4.62 -4.39 2.04
C PHE A 99 5.25 -4.62 3.41
N ILE A 100 4.49 -5.19 4.35
CA ILE A 100 4.92 -5.58 5.70
C ILE A 100 4.79 -7.08 5.87
N ASP A 101 5.48 -7.66 6.89
CA ASP A 101 5.47 -9.10 7.18
C ASP A 101 4.07 -9.70 7.25
N ALA A 102 3.17 -8.98 7.89
CA ALA A 102 1.78 -9.38 8.02
C ALA A 102 1.01 -9.47 6.68
N ALA A 103 1.61 -9.06 5.56
CA ALA A 103 1.00 -9.15 4.24
C ALA A 103 1.18 -10.51 3.57
N GLU A 104 2.19 -11.30 3.95
CA GLU A 104 2.54 -12.52 3.21
C GLU A 104 1.39 -13.52 3.16
N GLN A 105 0.81 -13.87 4.29
CA GLN A 105 -0.30 -14.82 4.31
C GLN A 105 -1.56 -14.27 3.60
N PRO A 106 -2.02 -13.03 3.88
CA PRO A 106 -3.13 -12.45 3.13
C PRO A 106 -2.93 -12.37 1.60
N LEU A 107 -1.69 -12.20 1.12
CA LEU A 107 -1.41 -12.22 -0.32
C LEU A 107 -1.53 -13.63 -0.90
N ARG A 108 -1.07 -14.66 -0.19
CA ARG A 108 -1.25 -16.08 -0.57
C ARG A 108 -2.73 -16.46 -0.62
N ASP A 109 -3.48 -16.10 0.42
CA ASP A 109 -4.92 -16.35 0.51
C ASP A 109 -5.69 -15.65 -0.64
N ALA A 110 -5.27 -14.43 -1.00
CA ALA A 110 -5.83 -13.70 -2.14
C ALA A 110 -5.52 -14.39 -3.47
N ALA A 111 -4.27 -14.83 -3.69
CA ALA A 111 -3.86 -15.57 -4.88
C ALA A 111 -4.67 -16.85 -5.04
N GLU A 112 -4.82 -17.65 -3.98
CA GLU A 112 -5.63 -18.84 -3.97
C GLU A 112 -7.12 -18.55 -4.30
N THR A 113 -7.68 -17.47 -3.72
CA THR A 113 -9.04 -17.01 -3.99
C THR A 113 -9.23 -16.69 -5.48
N PHE A 114 -8.29 -15.96 -6.08
CA PHE A 114 -8.35 -15.61 -7.50
C PHE A 114 -8.14 -16.82 -8.42
N ALA A 115 -7.21 -17.71 -8.09
CA ALA A 115 -6.97 -18.94 -8.82
C ALA A 115 -8.24 -19.83 -8.84
N ASN A 116 -8.84 -20.08 -7.68
CA ASN A 116 -10.04 -20.88 -7.53
C ASN A 116 -11.26 -20.31 -8.27
N ALA A 117 -11.31 -18.98 -8.44
CA ALA A 117 -12.35 -18.30 -9.21
C ALA A 117 -12.06 -18.22 -10.72
N GLY A 118 -10.90 -18.70 -11.18
CA GLY A 118 -10.49 -18.65 -12.59
C GLY A 118 -10.27 -17.22 -13.09
N VAL A 119 -9.81 -16.31 -12.21
CA VAL A 119 -9.50 -14.93 -12.57
C VAL A 119 -8.37 -14.90 -13.60
N THR A 120 -8.57 -14.14 -14.68
CA THR A 120 -7.54 -13.90 -15.71
C THR A 120 -7.10 -12.45 -15.77
N ASP A 121 -7.92 -11.54 -15.27
CA ASP A 121 -7.65 -10.12 -15.21
C ASP A 121 -7.67 -9.68 -13.74
N LEU A 122 -6.57 -9.08 -13.29
CA LEU A 122 -6.39 -8.64 -11.91
C LEU A 122 -6.23 -7.13 -11.85
N VAL A 123 -6.86 -6.50 -10.87
CA VAL A 123 -6.63 -5.09 -10.52
C VAL A 123 -5.97 -5.03 -9.15
N ILE A 124 -4.80 -4.43 -9.07
CA ILE A 124 -4.09 -4.16 -7.81
C ILE A 124 -4.08 -2.65 -7.57
N ASP A 125 -4.76 -2.24 -6.51
CA ASP A 125 -4.85 -0.83 -6.13
C ASP A 125 -3.71 -0.47 -5.17
N LEU A 126 -2.74 0.31 -5.67
CA LEU A 126 -1.54 0.78 -4.97
C LEU A 126 -1.59 2.28 -4.65
N ARG A 127 -2.75 2.94 -4.75
CA ARG A 127 -2.86 4.40 -4.64
C ARG A 127 -2.25 5.01 -3.37
N TYR A 128 -2.14 4.25 -2.29
CA TYR A 128 -1.58 4.70 -1.01
C TYR A 128 -0.45 3.81 -0.52
N ASN A 129 0.15 3.03 -1.41
CA ASN A 129 1.19 2.07 -1.07
C ASN A 129 2.58 2.64 -1.39
N GLY A 130 3.25 3.19 -0.38
CA GLY A 130 4.62 3.71 -0.47
C GLY A 130 5.71 2.65 -0.52
N GLY A 131 5.35 1.37 -0.63
CA GLY A 131 6.30 0.25 -0.65
C GLY A 131 6.43 -0.45 0.70
N GLY A 132 7.63 -0.91 1.01
CA GLY A 132 8.00 -1.63 2.22
C GLY A 132 9.03 -2.71 1.96
N LEU A 133 8.86 -3.88 2.55
CA LEU A 133 9.83 -4.98 2.53
C LEU A 133 9.95 -5.64 1.15
N VAL A 134 11.17 -5.70 0.62
CA VAL A 134 11.48 -6.32 -0.69
C VAL A 134 11.07 -7.80 -0.70
N ARG A 135 11.26 -8.55 0.39
CA ARG A 135 10.85 -9.96 0.45
C ARG A 135 9.33 -10.17 0.29
N VAL A 136 8.51 -9.20 0.73
CA VAL A 136 7.06 -9.24 0.51
C VAL A 136 6.72 -8.92 -0.96
N ALA A 137 7.47 -8.02 -1.59
CA ALA A 137 7.39 -7.81 -3.03
C ALA A 137 7.79 -9.06 -3.82
N GLU A 138 8.87 -9.74 -3.42
CA GLU A 138 9.28 -11.02 -4.01
C GLU A 138 8.19 -12.09 -3.88
N THR A 139 7.56 -12.20 -2.72
CA THR A 139 6.42 -13.11 -2.54
C THR A 139 5.30 -12.80 -3.54
N LEU A 140 4.92 -11.52 -3.69
CA LEU A 140 3.86 -11.14 -4.64
C LEU A 140 4.27 -11.37 -6.10
N LEU A 141 5.52 -11.06 -6.48
CA LEU A 141 6.07 -11.37 -7.80
C LEU A 141 5.95 -12.87 -8.10
N ASN A 142 6.37 -13.72 -7.17
CA ASN A 142 6.32 -15.17 -7.31
C ASN A 142 4.88 -15.71 -7.36
N LEU A 143 3.96 -15.13 -6.59
CA LEU A 143 2.54 -15.50 -6.65
C LEU A 143 1.91 -15.17 -8.00
N LEU A 144 2.35 -14.11 -8.68
CA LEU A 144 1.74 -13.63 -9.92
C LEU A 144 2.42 -14.13 -11.20
N ALA A 145 3.73 -14.40 -11.16
CA ALA A 145 4.48 -14.82 -12.35
C ALA A 145 5.36 -16.05 -12.14
N GLY A 146 5.37 -16.63 -10.94
CA GLY A 146 6.29 -17.72 -10.60
C GLY A 146 6.22 -18.94 -11.51
N ASP A 147 5.05 -19.27 -12.05
CA ASP A 147 4.91 -20.40 -13.00
C ASP A 147 5.33 -20.03 -14.42
N THR A 148 5.06 -18.79 -14.85
CA THR A 148 5.35 -18.34 -16.22
C THR A 148 6.83 -17.96 -16.39
N ALA A 149 7.41 -17.31 -15.37
CA ALA A 149 8.77 -16.78 -15.40
C ALA A 149 9.76 -17.57 -14.53
N ASN A 150 9.43 -18.81 -14.15
CA ASN A 150 10.26 -19.61 -13.24
C ASN A 150 11.72 -19.71 -13.69
N GLY A 151 12.64 -19.26 -12.84
CA GLY A 151 14.08 -19.22 -13.13
C GLY A 151 14.53 -18.00 -13.93
N GLU A 152 13.63 -17.11 -14.33
CA GLU A 152 13.99 -15.84 -14.96
C GLU A 152 14.26 -14.77 -13.91
N LEU A 153 15.05 -13.75 -14.27
CA LEU A 153 15.41 -12.66 -13.38
C LEU A 153 14.18 -11.86 -12.94
N SER A 154 13.97 -11.75 -11.65
CA SER A 154 12.90 -10.97 -11.03
C SER A 154 13.34 -9.54 -10.71
N TYR A 155 14.47 -9.39 -10.02
CA TYR A 155 15.06 -8.08 -9.71
C TYR A 155 16.54 -8.18 -9.33
N ILE A 156 17.22 -7.04 -9.35
CA ILE A 156 18.63 -6.90 -8.96
C ILE A 156 18.71 -5.89 -7.83
N ILE A 157 19.50 -6.20 -6.80
CA ILE A 157 19.92 -5.27 -5.74
C ILE A 157 21.37 -4.90 -5.99
N ASN A 158 21.61 -3.66 -6.36
CA ASN A 158 22.96 -3.10 -6.47
C ASN A 158 23.22 -2.17 -5.28
N LEU A 159 24.23 -2.46 -4.51
CA LEU A 159 24.69 -1.61 -3.42
C LEU A 159 25.73 -0.61 -3.92
N ASN A 160 26.05 0.37 -3.09
CA ASN A 160 27.05 1.38 -3.41
C ASN A 160 28.47 0.77 -3.53
N ASP A 161 29.44 1.59 -3.90
CA ASP A 161 30.82 1.19 -4.15
C ASP A 161 31.52 0.49 -2.98
N LYS A 162 31.06 0.71 -1.74
CA LYS A 162 31.62 0.10 -0.53
C LYS A 162 31.11 -1.34 -0.27
N HIS A 163 29.96 -1.68 -0.84
CA HIS A 163 29.25 -2.94 -0.56
C HIS A 163 28.92 -3.74 -1.82
N GLN A 164 29.64 -3.51 -2.93
CA GLN A 164 29.38 -4.20 -4.22
C GLN A 164 29.48 -5.74 -4.13
N ASN A 165 30.26 -6.26 -3.18
CA ASN A 165 30.36 -7.69 -2.91
C ASN A 165 29.07 -8.29 -2.33
N GLU A 166 28.13 -7.46 -1.91
CA GLU A 166 26.82 -7.85 -1.36
C GLU A 166 25.69 -7.63 -2.40
N ASN A 167 26.03 -7.27 -3.64
CA ASN A 167 25.07 -7.23 -4.73
C ASN A 167 24.40 -8.58 -4.90
N SER A 168 23.11 -8.59 -5.16
CA SER A 168 22.34 -9.81 -5.29
C SER A 168 21.31 -9.73 -6.41
N THR A 169 20.95 -10.89 -6.94
CA THR A 169 19.84 -11.07 -7.88
C THR A 169 18.82 -12.01 -7.28
N ALA A 170 17.58 -11.84 -7.64
CA ALA A 170 16.51 -12.77 -7.34
C ALA A 170 15.83 -13.22 -8.61
N ASP A 171 15.57 -14.53 -8.70
CA ASP A 171 14.86 -15.13 -9.80
C ASP A 171 13.42 -15.48 -9.36
N PHE A 172 12.50 -15.46 -10.31
CA PHE A 172 11.15 -15.94 -10.09
C PHE A 172 11.14 -17.41 -9.69
N ARG A 173 10.23 -17.76 -8.76
CA ARG A 173 10.03 -19.13 -8.28
C ARG A 173 8.55 -19.46 -8.25
N SER A 174 8.19 -20.64 -8.73
CA SER A 174 6.85 -21.18 -8.55
C SER A 174 6.59 -21.45 -7.06
N LEU A 175 5.43 -21.03 -6.58
CA LEU A 175 4.91 -21.31 -5.25
C LEU A 175 3.64 -22.17 -5.38
N ASN A 176 3.25 -22.85 -4.31
CA ASN A 176 2.04 -23.69 -4.33
C ASN A 176 0.77 -22.87 -4.65
N GLU A 177 0.75 -21.59 -4.22
CA GLU A 177 -0.37 -20.68 -4.42
C GLU A 177 -0.16 -19.77 -5.65
N THR A 178 0.81 -20.06 -6.51
CA THR A 178 1.05 -19.28 -7.73
C THR A 178 -0.22 -19.23 -8.58
N PHE A 179 -0.59 -18.02 -8.94
CA PHE A 179 -1.73 -17.72 -9.78
C PHE A 179 -1.23 -16.78 -10.90
N THR A 180 -1.33 -17.20 -12.14
CA THR A 180 -0.80 -16.40 -13.27
C THR A 180 -1.95 -15.73 -14.01
N PRO A 181 -2.23 -14.45 -13.75
CA PRO A 181 -3.18 -13.68 -14.54
C PRO A 181 -2.60 -13.40 -15.94
N LEU A 182 -3.48 -13.25 -16.92
CA LEU A 182 -3.07 -12.84 -18.27
C LEU A 182 -2.74 -11.34 -18.33
N ARG A 183 -3.43 -10.55 -17.49
CA ARG A 183 -3.29 -9.09 -17.43
C ARG A 183 -3.47 -8.57 -16.03
N ILE A 184 -2.65 -7.56 -15.68
CA ILE A 184 -2.75 -6.85 -14.40
C ILE A 184 -2.88 -5.34 -14.66
N ALA A 185 -3.92 -4.72 -14.09
CA ALA A 185 -4.04 -3.28 -14.02
C ALA A 185 -3.62 -2.79 -12.64
N PHE A 186 -2.59 -1.96 -12.57
CA PHE A 186 -2.19 -1.28 -11.33
C PHE A 186 -2.82 0.11 -11.26
N ILE A 187 -3.55 0.39 -10.18
CA ILE A 187 -4.05 1.74 -9.91
C ILE A 187 -3.00 2.46 -9.07
N THR A 188 -2.41 3.52 -9.63
CA THR A 188 -1.26 4.22 -9.06
C THR A 188 -1.50 5.70 -8.81
N THR A 189 -0.69 6.27 -7.94
CA THR A 189 -0.56 7.73 -7.71
C THR A 189 0.89 8.06 -7.40
N GLY A 190 1.24 9.34 -7.30
CA GLY A 190 2.55 9.78 -6.83
C GLY A 190 2.94 9.28 -5.42
N GLY A 191 2.00 8.71 -4.68
CA GLY A 191 2.26 8.00 -3.41
C GLY A 191 2.64 6.52 -3.57
N SER A 192 2.51 5.95 -4.76
CA SER A 192 2.94 4.58 -5.07
C SER A 192 4.45 4.58 -5.32
N ALA A 193 5.23 3.87 -4.49
CA ALA A 193 6.69 4.00 -4.47
C ALA A 193 7.41 2.69 -4.12
N SER A 194 8.72 2.63 -4.44
CA SER A 194 9.64 1.59 -3.94
C SER A 194 9.16 0.17 -4.29
N ALA A 195 8.85 -0.70 -3.31
CA ALA A 195 8.37 -2.06 -3.55
C ALA A 195 7.12 -2.12 -4.46
N SER A 196 6.27 -1.08 -4.46
CA SER A 196 5.14 -0.97 -5.41
C SER A 196 5.64 -0.82 -6.85
N GLU A 197 6.71 -0.06 -7.07
CA GLU A 197 7.31 0.11 -8.39
C GLU A 197 8.11 -1.13 -8.80
N LEU A 198 8.73 -1.80 -7.82
CA LEU A 198 9.44 -3.05 -8.05
C LEU A 198 8.52 -4.14 -8.62
N ILE A 199 7.33 -4.34 -8.06
CA ILE A 199 6.40 -5.34 -8.59
C ILE A 199 5.86 -4.99 -9.97
N ILE A 200 5.60 -3.71 -10.25
CA ILE A 200 5.16 -3.25 -11.57
C ILE A 200 6.24 -3.57 -12.62
N ASN A 201 7.47 -3.13 -12.36
CA ASN A 201 8.58 -3.32 -13.30
C ASN A 201 9.00 -4.79 -13.45
N GLY A 202 8.96 -5.57 -12.35
CA GLY A 202 9.30 -6.98 -12.38
C GLY A 202 8.29 -7.84 -13.15
N LEU A 203 7.01 -7.44 -13.17
CA LEU A 203 5.96 -8.19 -13.87
C LEU A 203 5.81 -7.79 -15.34
N ASP A 204 6.13 -6.55 -15.71
CA ASP A 204 5.93 -6.02 -17.07
C ASP A 204 6.54 -6.88 -18.20
N PRO A 205 7.73 -7.49 -18.04
CA PRO A 205 8.28 -8.39 -19.08
C PRO A 205 7.52 -9.71 -19.24
N HIS A 206 6.72 -10.13 -18.27
CA HIS A 206 6.13 -11.48 -18.18
C HIS A 206 4.61 -11.52 -18.29
N ILE A 207 3.93 -10.43 -17.97
CA ILE A 207 2.48 -10.32 -17.94
C ILE A 207 2.08 -8.99 -18.59
N GLU A 208 0.93 -8.93 -19.26
CA GLU A 208 0.40 -7.65 -19.76
C GLU A 208 0.09 -6.71 -18.58
N VAL A 209 0.90 -5.67 -18.41
CA VAL A 209 0.74 -4.66 -17.34
C VAL A 209 0.11 -3.39 -17.90
N VAL A 210 -0.90 -2.88 -17.20
CA VAL A 210 -1.58 -1.61 -17.50
C VAL A 210 -1.52 -0.70 -16.28
N LEU A 211 -1.09 0.55 -16.46
CA LEU A 211 -1.12 1.56 -15.40
C LEU A 211 -2.35 2.44 -15.53
N VAL A 212 -3.07 2.64 -14.43
CA VAL A 212 -4.27 3.47 -14.34
C VAL A 212 -4.08 4.49 -13.22
N GLY A 213 -4.27 5.76 -13.52
CA GLY A 213 -4.15 6.85 -12.55
C GLY A 213 -3.06 7.85 -12.91
N SER A 214 -2.18 8.16 -11.98
CA SER A 214 -1.04 9.06 -12.21
C SER A 214 0.29 8.34 -12.12
N GLU A 215 1.35 9.02 -12.52
CA GLU A 215 2.73 8.54 -12.37
C GLU A 215 3.03 8.15 -10.93
N THR A 216 3.89 7.15 -10.75
CA THR A 216 4.43 6.72 -9.45
C THR A 216 5.53 7.67 -8.98
N SER A 217 6.05 7.44 -7.79
CA SER A 217 7.04 8.30 -7.14
C SER A 217 8.41 8.34 -7.86
N GLY A 218 8.79 7.29 -8.60
CA GLY A 218 10.13 7.16 -9.20
C GLY A 218 11.21 6.78 -8.18
N LYS A 219 10.85 6.16 -7.05
CA LYS A 219 11.80 5.73 -6.02
C LYS A 219 12.41 4.36 -6.35
N ALA A 220 13.47 4.37 -7.17
CA ALA A 220 14.21 3.16 -7.57
C ALA A 220 15.26 2.69 -6.55
N VAL A 221 15.19 3.16 -5.30
CA VAL A 221 16.19 2.87 -4.25
C VAL A 221 15.57 2.23 -3.03
N GLY A 222 16.28 1.25 -2.43
CA GLY A 222 16.02 0.68 -1.14
C GLY A 222 16.87 1.29 -0.04
N GLN A 223 16.59 0.94 1.21
CA GLN A 223 17.37 1.31 2.39
C GLN A 223 17.61 0.06 3.20
N SER A 224 18.87 -0.18 3.58
CA SER A 224 19.29 -1.23 4.51
C SER A 224 20.04 -0.61 5.67
N ALA A 225 19.83 -1.11 6.88
CA ALA A 225 20.68 -0.79 8.01
C ALA A 225 21.92 -1.70 7.94
N PHE A 226 23.09 -1.11 8.11
CA PHE A 226 24.37 -1.82 8.30
C PHE A 226 24.81 -1.50 9.71
N ASP A 227 25.01 -2.52 10.53
CA ASP A 227 25.54 -2.42 11.90
C ASP A 227 27.09 -2.48 11.89
#